data_88f569912bbe1a785dcd5e286e432369
#
_entry.id   88f569912bbe1a785dcd5e286e432369
#
_cell.length_a   1.000
_cell.length_b   1.000
_cell.length_c   1.000
_cell.angle_alpha   90.00
_cell.angle_beta   90.00
_cell.angle_gamma   90.00
#
_symmetry.space_group_name_H-M   'P 1'
#
loop_
_entity.id
_entity.type
_entity.pdbx_description
1 polymer ?
#
loop_
_entity_poly.entity_id
_entity_poly.type
_entity_poly.pdbx_seq_one_letter_code
_entity_poly.pdbx_strand_id
1 'polypeptide(L)'
;KPSLADRLARLESVFSAKKHALSRIPELQTGGLFSSSIADNLHTKCKASMDETHLELEELRREKLDKEKEVQLVFFRCFAEEKAMYYEMFSKEHLTESAYRDLSYSVDIQMDALRYQGCLPEMSLHSTGEKRRERFINVLLTRVLSMRFLYDKLHATRTAIEYEEVWGRYQASMRVLDSLDKIMKHTPGRAEVVGEVHKTYYHWNESARERIDAIAEQFPEFVSSMQQRLSERMLIHAEREAIEENERNGTLSHSVAETILERLAEEVHLLRGRETSKLKVDPYELLNKVHFFRNVHKDDFAKIVERLRSRTVPAGNAIICQGETGHSMFFVVRGVVRISLTDAGEERDLATMIAGDFFGEIALLEHCTRTATCRAITPCALYELTRKDFEIIIAANPSIYDAVHKAGHERASKLDKDSSKP
;
A
#
# COMPACT_ATOMS: atom_id res chain seq x y z
N LYS A 1 39.87 -18.60 -2.87
CA LYS A 1 40.18 -17.42 -2.04
C LYS A 1 38.88 -16.62 -1.88
N PRO A 2 38.60 -16.06 -0.69
CA PRO A 2 37.43 -15.23 -0.52
C PRO A 2 37.46 -14.03 -1.48
N SER A 3 36.29 -13.62 -1.97
CA SER A 3 36.16 -12.45 -2.84
C SER A 3 36.61 -11.16 -2.11
N LEU A 4 36.91 -10.11 -2.87
CA LEU A 4 37.23 -8.81 -2.27
C LEU A 4 36.08 -8.30 -1.39
N ALA A 5 34.81 -8.49 -1.86
CA ALA A 5 33.62 -8.14 -1.11
C ALA A 5 33.53 -8.91 0.22
N ASP A 6 33.82 -10.22 0.23
CA ASP A 6 33.81 -11.04 1.46
C ASP A 6 34.90 -10.60 2.47
N ARG A 7 36.04 -10.20 1.96
CA ARG A 7 37.11 -9.70 2.82
C ARG A 7 36.77 -8.37 3.45
N LEU A 8 36.20 -7.45 2.69
CA LEU A 8 35.70 -6.16 3.19
C LEU A 8 34.60 -6.35 4.19
N ALA A 9 33.57 -7.16 3.87
CA ALA A 9 32.47 -7.45 4.76
C ALA A 9 32.92 -8.05 6.09
N ARG A 10 33.92 -8.96 6.05
CA ARG A 10 34.54 -9.53 7.25
C ARG A 10 35.21 -8.48 8.12
N LEU A 11 36.04 -7.61 7.52
CA LEU A 11 36.78 -6.57 8.28
C LEU A 11 35.78 -5.53 8.85
N GLU A 12 34.76 -5.12 8.08
CA GLU A 12 33.71 -4.22 8.55
C GLU A 12 32.93 -4.82 9.73
N SER A 13 32.60 -6.12 9.65
CA SER A 13 31.90 -6.81 10.74
C SER A 13 32.77 -6.91 12.00
N VAL A 14 34.03 -7.20 11.85
CA VAL A 14 35.01 -7.27 12.98
C VAL A 14 35.18 -5.87 13.60
N PHE A 15 35.29 -4.84 12.79
CA PHE A 15 35.39 -3.45 13.27
C PHE A 15 34.14 -3.03 14.04
N SER A 16 32.96 -3.32 13.50
CA SER A 16 31.67 -3.03 14.15
C SER A 16 31.52 -3.77 15.48
N ALA A 17 31.89 -5.07 15.52
CA ALA A 17 31.84 -5.88 16.74
C ALA A 17 32.77 -5.33 17.82
N LYS A 18 34.04 -4.94 17.44
CA LYS A 18 34.97 -4.32 18.38
C LYS A 18 34.47 -2.97 18.90
N LYS A 19 33.85 -2.15 18.04
CA LYS A 19 33.22 -0.89 18.44
C LYS A 19 32.10 -1.10 19.43
N HIS A 20 31.24 -2.09 19.19
CA HIS A 20 30.18 -2.46 20.12
C HIS A 20 30.75 -2.96 21.45
N ALA A 21 31.76 -3.84 21.43
CA ALA A 21 32.42 -4.30 22.66
C ALA A 21 33.02 -3.13 23.46
N LEU A 22 33.64 -2.16 22.78
CA LEU A 22 34.20 -0.96 23.41
C LEU A 22 33.10 -0.13 24.11
N SER A 23 31.93 0.04 23.50
CA SER A 23 30.81 0.78 24.11
C SER A 23 30.21 0.11 25.34
N ARG A 24 30.39 -1.20 25.52
CA ARG A 24 29.90 -1.97 26.68
C ARG A 24 30.81 -1.89 27.90
N ILE A 25 32.08 -1.49 27.74
CA ILE A 25 33.05 -1.44 28.85
C ILE A 25 32.59 -0.50 30.01
N PRO A 26 32.06 0.73 29.75
CA PRO A 26 31.55 1.59 30.81
C PRO A 26 30.38 0.97 31.59
N GLU A 27 29.47 0.26 30.92
CA GLU A 27 28.34 -0.43 31.55
C GLU A 27 28.80 -1.54 32.50
N LEU A 28 29.81 -2.32 32.07
CA LEU A 28 30.39 -3.39 32.89
C LEU A 28 31.17 -2.84 34.10
N GLN A 29 31.75 -1.63 33.97
CA GLN A 29 32.42 -0.95 35.07
C GLN A 29 31.38 -0.45 36.09
N THR A 30 30.28 0.19 35.66
CA THR A 30 29.23 0.65 36.55
C THR A 30 28.50 -0.49 37.26
N GLY A 31 28.42 -1.66 36.63
CA GLY A 31 27.92 -2.90 37.23
C GLY A 31 28.82 -3.53 38.29
N GLY A 32 29.98 -2.94 38.60
CA GLY A 32 30.90 -3.41 39.66
C GLY A 32 31.72 -4.68 39.28
N LEU A 33 31.69 -5.10 38.00
CA LEU A 33 32.40 -6.29 37.52
C LEU A 33 33.91 -6.08 37.42
N PHE A 34 34.37 -4.85 37.17
CA PHE A 34 35.80 -4.50 37.00
C PHE A 34 36.20 -3.29 37.82
N SER A 35 37.46 -3.30 38.30
CA SER A 35 38.08 -2.09 38.80
C SER A 35 38.35 -1.08 37.66
N SER A 36 38.43 0.18 37.94
CA SER A 36 38.74 1.25 36.98
C SER A 36 39.99 0.95 36.16
N SER A 37 41.06 0.48 36.80
CA SER A 37 42.31 0.13 36.16
C SER A 37 42.19 -1.02 35.13
N ILE A 38 41.35 -2.02 35.41
CA ILE A 38 41.05 -3.11 34.47
C ILE A 38 40.25 -2.61 33.28
N ALA A 39 39.24 -1.77 33.54
CA ALA A 39 38.42 -1.17 32.52
C ALA A 39 39.24 -0.31 31.55
N ASP A 40 40.15 0.52 32.06
CA ASP A 40 41.07 1.36 31.26
C ASP A 40 42.00 0.52 30.39
N ASN A 41 42.54 -0.58 30.93
CA ASN A 41 43.41 -1.48 30.18
C ASN A 41 42.63 -2.20 29.06
N LEU A 42 41.44 -2.70 29.35
CA LEU A 42 40.54 -3.32 28.35
C LEU A 42 40.15 -2.32 27.26
N HIS A 43 39.82 -1.10 27.64
CA HIS A 43 39.48 -0.03 26.70
C HIS A 43 40.63 0.26 25.76
N THR A 44 41.85 0.42 26.31
CA THR A 44 43.07 0.70 25.51
C THR A 44 43.40 -0.45 24.55
N LYS A 45 43.32 -1.71 25.00
CA LYS A 45 43.51 -2.88 24.15
C LYS A 45 42.49 -3.01 23.05
N CYS A 46 41.18 -2.84 23.40
CA CYS A 46 40.10 -2.94 22.44
C CYS A 46 40.18 -1.84 21.40
N LYS A 47 40.52 -0.62 21.82
CA LYS A 47 40.71 0.52 20.93
C LYS A 47 41.88 0.31 19.98
N ALA A 48 43.04 -0.12 20.46
CA ALA A 48 44.20 -0.41 19.61
C ALA A 48 43.89 -1.48 18.55
N SER A 49 43.21 -2.56 18.94
CA SER A 49 42.77 -3.61 18.00
C SER A 49 41.73 -3.16 17.03
N MET A 50 40.85 -2.23 17.41
CA MET A 50 39.88 -1.59 16.53
C MET A 50 40.58 -0.70 15.49
N ASP A 51 41.54 0.13 15.94
CA ASP A 51 42.31 1.03 15.09
C ASP A 51 43.16 0.24 14.06
N GLU A 52 43.78 -0.89 14.46
CA GLU A 52 44.49 -1.80 13.54
C GLU A 52 43.56 -2.35 12.46
N THR A 53 42.38 -2.82 12.85
CA THR A 53 41.39 -3.33 11.89
C THR A 53 40.89 -2.23 10.94
N HIS A 54 40.78 -1.00 11.44
CA HIS A 54 40.40 0.15 10.63
C HIS A 54 41.47 0.49 9.58
N LEU A 55 42.77 0.48 9.97
CA LEU A 55 43.86 0.70 9.04
C LEU A 55 43.90 -0.38 7.94
N GLU A 56 43.79 -1.65 8.31
CA GLU A 56 43.74 -2.74 7.31
C GLU A 56 42.58 -2.58 6.33
N LEU A 57 41.39 -2.13 6.83
CA LEU A 57 40.24 -1.87 6.02
C LEU A 57 40.46 -0.71 5.04
N GLU A 58 41.04 0.40 5.49
CA GLU A 58 41.35 1.57 4.66
C GLU A 58 42.44 1.29 3.60
N GLU A 59 43.47 0.52 3.95
CA GLU A 59 44.49 0.08 2.99
C GLU A 59 43.88 -0.79 1.90
N LEU A 60 43.07 -1.79 2.29
CA LEU A 60 42.44 -2.70 1.34
C LEU A 60 41.47 -1.94 0.37
N ARG A 61 40.79 -0.92 0.85
CA ARG A 61 39.95 -0.04 0.04
C ARG A 61 40.78 0.79 -0.94
N ARG A 62 41.80 1.46 -0.46
CA ARG A 62 42.66 2.34 -1.27
C ARG A 62 43.37 1.60 -2.38
N GLU A 63 43.84 0.38 -2.11
CA GLU A 63 44.59 -0.38 -3.09
C GLU A 63 43.75 -1.05 -4.18
N LYS A 64 42.50 -1.42 -3.88
CA LYS A 64 41.71 -2.35 -4.71
C LYS A 64 40.32 -1.85 -5.14
N LEU A 65 39.87 -0.72 -4.62
CA LEU A 65 38.59 -0.13 -4.98
C LEU A 65 38.79 1.20 -5.68
N ASP A 66 38.25 1.31 -6.89
CA ASP A 66 37.89 2.60 -7.48
C ASP A 66 36.55 3.08 -6.91
N LYS A 67 36.26 4.36 -7.07
CA LYS A 67 35.01 5.00 -6.54
C LYS A 67 33.75 4.28 -7.02
N GLU A 68 33.73 3.87 -8.28
CA GLU A 68 32.55 3.22 -8.88
C GLU A 68 32.27 1.85 -8.24
N LYS A 69 33.30 1.04 -8.02
CA LYS A 69 33.16 -0.25 -7.30
C LYS A 69 32.76 -0.06 -5.84
N GLU A 70 33.24 1.01 -5.20
CA GLU A 70 32.85 1.30 -3.83
C GLU A 70 31.37 1.67 -3.74
N VAL A 71 30.86 2.49 -4.67
CA VAL A 71 29.42 2.80 -4.80
C VAL A 71 28.62 1.51 -4.99
N GLN A 72 29.05 0.61 -5.88
CA GLN A 72 28.40 -0.68 -6.11
C GLN A 72 28.32 -1.54 -4.83
N LEU A 73 29.40 -1.60 -4.07
CA LEU A 73 29.43 -2.35 -2.80
C LEU A 73 28.48 -1.77 -1.75
N VAL A 74 28.37 -0.44 -1.69
CA VAL A 74 27.38 0.22 -0.79
C VAL A 74 25.96 -0.13 -1.22
N PHE A 75 25.65 -0.12 -2.52
CA PHE A 75 24.34 -0.56 -3.02
C PHE A 75 24.03 -2.03 -2.67
N PHE A 76 24.99 -2.94 -2.85
CA PHE A 76 24.80 -4.35 -2.48
C PHE A 76 24.46 -4.52 -1.00
N ARG A 77 25.12 -3.75 -0.14
CA ARG A 77 24.80 -3.73 1.30
C ARG A 77 23.40 -3.20 1.56
N CYS A 78 23.04 -2.09 0.92
CA CYS A 78 21.69 -1.50 1.04
C CYS A 78 20.60 -2.49 0.58
N PHE A 79 20.80 -3.18 -0.55
CA PHE A 79 19.88 -4.20 -1.05
C PHE A 79 19.75 -5.40 -0.11
N ALA A 80 20.85 -5.84 0.51
CA ALA A 80 20.80 -6.90 1.49
C ALA A 80 20.00 -6.48 2.74
N GLU A 81 20.15 -5.25 3.18
CA GLU A 81 19.39 -4.68 4.31
C GLU A 81 17.92 -4.50 3.96
N GLU A 82 17.63 -4.04 2.74
CA GLU A 82 16.27 -3.92 2.20
C GLU A 82 15.55 -5.28 2.14
N LYS A 83 16.22 -6.32 1.62
CA LYS A 83 15.67 -7.70 1.62
C LYS A 83 15.43 -8.24 3.03
N ALA A 84 16.37 -7.98 3.95
CA ALA A 84 16.19 -8.38 5.34
C ALA A 84 14.98 -7.72 5.98
N MET A 85 14.74 -6.43 5.67
CA MET A 85 13.55 -5.71 6.14
C MET A 85 12.26 -6.27 5.53
N TYR A 86 12.24 -6.60 4.24
CA TYR A 86 11.08 -7.24 3.61
C TYR A 86 10.76 -8.60 4.23
N TYR A 87 11.79 -9.41 4.52
CA TYR A 87 11.61 -10.68 5.21
C TYR A 87 11.09 -10.48 6.64
N GLU A 88 11.63 -9.50 7.37
CA GLU A 88 11.16 -9.16 8.72
C GLU A 88 9.68 -8.75 8.69
N MET A 89 9.29 -7.85 7.78
CA MET A 89 7.89 -7.44 7.62
C MET A 89 6.97 -8.60 7.21
N PHE A 90 7.43 -9.50 6.36
CA PHE A 90 6.69 -10.69 5.98
C PHE A 90 6.55 -11.67 7.15
N SER A 91 7.64 -11.95 7.88
CA SER A 91 7.62 -12.86 9.04
C SER A 91 6.75 -12.35 10.19
N LYS A 92 6.62 -11.02 10.32
CA LYS A 92 5.71 -10.35 11.25
C LYS A 92 4.31 -10.11 10.65
N GLU A 93 4.03 -10.68 9.49
CA GLU A 93 2.73 -10.58 8.80
C GLU A 93 2.31 -9.13 8.43
N HIS A 94 3.26 -8.22 8.36
CA HIS A 94 3.01 -6.86 7.91
C HIS A 94 2.87 -6.77 6.38
N LEU A 95 3.42 -7.73 5.65
CA LEU A 95 3.29 -7.88 4.20
C LEU A 95 2.62 -9.21 3.86
N THR A 96 1.81 -9.22 2.81
CA THR A 96 1.33 -10.46 2.20
C THR A 96 2.47 -11.18 1.47
N GLU A 97 2.31 -12.49 1.24
CA GLU A 97 3.28 -13.29 0.48
C GLU A 97 3.51 -12.72 -0.92
N SER A 98 2.45 -12.24 -1.58
CA SER A 98 2.54 -11.63 -2.90
C SER A 98 3.41 -10.38 -2.88
N ALA A 99 3.13 -9.44 -1.98
CA ALA A 99 3.89 -8.19 -1.85
C ALA A 99 5.36 -8.47 -1.49
N TYR A 100 5.61 -9.39 -0.56
CA TYR A 100 6.97 -9.80 -0.18
C TYR A 100 7.74 -10.39 -1.37
N ARG A 101 7.11 -11.28 -2.13
CA ARG A 101 7.74 -11.91 -3.31
C ARG A 101 8.07 -10.88 -4.37
N ASP A 102 7.15 -9.98 -4.67
CA ASP A 102 7.33 -8.98 -5.72
C ASP A 102 8.40 -7.94 -5.30
N LEU A 103 8.40 -7.50 -4.05
CA LEU A 103 9.45 -6.66 -3.48
C LEU A 103 10.83 -7.32 -3.51
N SER A 104 10.93 -8.57 -3.05
CA SER A 104 12.20 -9.31 -3.03
C SER A 104 12.73 -9.55 -4.43
N TYR A 105 11.87 -9.93 -5.37
CA TYR A 105 12.24 -10.13 -6.78
C TYR A 105 12.74 -8.84 -7.41
N SER A 106 12.14 -7.73 -7.07
CA SER A 106 12.52 -6.40 -7.48
C SER A 106 13.97 -6.06 -7.12
N VAL A 107 14.35 -6.35 -5.89
CA VAL A 107 15.74 -6.14 -5.42
C VAL A 107 16.70 -7.10 -6.11
N ASP A 108 16.30 -8.37 -6.32
CA ASP A 108 17.15 -9.35 -7.01
C ASP A 108 17.49 -8.92 -8.44
N ILE A 109 16.51 -8.39 -9.18
CA ILE A 109 16.77 -7.82 -10.53
C ILE A 109 17.79 -6.69 -10.48
N GLN A 110 17.67 -5.77 -9.51
CA GLN A 110 18.61 -4.67 -9.37
C GLN A 110 20.03 -5.15 -8.97
N MET A 111 20.09 -6.13 -8.06
CA MET A 111 21.37 -6.75 -7.70
C MET A 111 22.05 -7.43 -8.90
N ASP A 112 21.28 -8.10 -9.75
CA ASP A 112 21.80 -8.76 -10.95
C ASP A 112 22.23 -7.73 -12.01
N ALA A 113 21.44 -6.67 -12.24
CA ALA A 113 21.83 -5.59 -13.14
C ALA A 113 23.15 -4.92 -12.70
N LEU A 114 23.28 -4.65 -11.39
CA LEU A 114 24.49 -4.08 -10.82
C LEU A 114 25.69 -5.02 -10.94
N ARG A 115 25.49 -6.34 -10.72
CA ARG A 115 26.56 -7.35 -10.74
C ARG A 115 27.06 -7.66 -12.15
N TYR A 116 26.17 -7.77 -13.13
CA TYR A 116 26.51 -8.28 -14.48
C TYR A 116 26.61 -7.18 -15.51
N GLN A 117 25.92 -6.08 -15.35
CA GLN A 117 25.86 -4.99 -16.32
C GLN A 117 26.58 -3.72 -15.85
N GLY A 118 26.93 -3.64 -14.55
CA GLY A 118 27.52 -2.45 -13.96
C GLY A 118 26.58 -1.24 -13.94
N CYS A 119 25.29 -1.42 -14.30
CA CYS A 119 24.33 -0.35 -14.33
C CYS A 119 23.93 0.04 -12.90
N LEU A 120 23.98 1.35 -12.60
CA LEU A 120 23.43 1.86 -11.35
C LEU A 120 21.93 1.59 -11.28
N PRO A 121 21.40 1.28 -10.09
CA PRO A 121 20.00 0.94 -9.93
C PRO A 121 19.08 2.05 -10.38
N GLU A 122 18.10 1.73 -11.20
CA GLU A 122 17.04 2.64 -11.61
C GLU A 122 15.67 2.16 -11.10
N MET A 123 14.87 3.05 -10.52
CA MET A 123 13.53 2.74 -10.01
C MET A 123 12.54 2.33 -11.12
N SER A 124 12.85 2.64 -12.38
CA SER A 124 11.99 2.40 -13.54
C SER A 124 11.92 0.94 -13.98
N LEU A 125 12.83 0.07 -13.56
CA LEU A 125 12.90 -1.33 -14.01
C LEU A 125 11.69 -2.20 -13.59
N HIS A 126 10.87 -1.72 -12.64
CA HIS A 126 9.75 -2.47 -12.09
C HIS A 126 8.39 -2.26 -12.79
N SER A 127 8.23 -1.20 -13.58
CA SER A 127 6.89 -0.81 -14.09
C SER A 127 6.61 -1.20 -15.54
N THR A 128 7.61 -1.62 -16.31
CA THR A 128 7.47 -1.69 -17.78
C THR A 128 6.88 -3.01 -18.29
N GLY A 129 7.10 -4.12 -17.61
CA GLY A 129 6.55 -5.43 -18.01
C GLY A 129 5.06 -5.58 -17.71
N GLU A 130 4.63 -5.06 -16.55
CA GLU A 130 3.25 -5.13 -16.10
C GLU A 130 2.30 -4.22 -16.88
N LYS A 131 2.70 -2.99 -17.22
CA LYS A 131 1.84 -2.04 -17.95
C LYS A 131 1.38 -2.54 -19.33
N ARG A 132 2.18 -3.35 -20.04
CA ARG A 132 1.77 -3.97 -21.32
C ARG A 132 0.80 -5.13 -21.11
N ARG A 133 1.05 -5.97 -20.12
CA ARG A 133 0.20 -7.10 -19.76
C ARG A 133 -1.13 -6.62 -19.19
N GLU A 134 -1.11 -5.56 -18.40
CA GLU A 134 -2.29 -4.89 -17.84
C GLU A 134 -3.20 -4.28 -18.88
N ARG A 135 -2.67 -3.57 -19.88
CA ARG A 135 -3.48 -3.05 -20.99
C ARG A 135 -4.19 -4.15 -21.73
N PHE A 136 -3.52 -5.28 -21.94
CA PHE A 136 -4.12 -6.41 -22.67
C PHE A 136 -5.22 -7.10 -21.85
N ILE A 137 -4.99 -7.31 -20.56
CA ILE A 137 -5.98 -7.91 -19.63
C ILE A 137 -7.16 -6.98 -19.43
N ASN A 138 -6.95 -5.68 -19.27
CA ASN A 138 -8.02 -4.69 -19.12
C ASN A 138 -8.90 -4.62 -20.38
N VAL A 139 -8.32 -4.64 -21.58
CA VAL A 139 -9.06 -4.68 -22.85
C VAL A 139 -9.84 -5.98 -23.01
N LEU A 140 -9.29 -7.11 -22.54
CA LEU A 140 -9.97 -8.41 -22.63
C LEU A 140 -11.14 -8.50 -21.62
N LEU A 141 -10.96 -8.07 -20.40
CA LEU A 141 -11.97 -8.10 -19.33
C LEU A 141 -13.11 -7.12 -19.55
N THR A 142 -12.85 -5.95 -20.18
CA THR A 142 -13.91 -4.99 -20.51
C THR A 142 -14.81 -5.44 -21.65
N ARG A 143 -14.37 -6.38 -22.49
CA ARG A 143 -15.17 -6.92 -23.61
C ARG A 143 -16.11 -8.06 -23.21
N VAL A 144 -15.95 -8.68 -22.04
CA VAL A 144 -16.81 -9.80 -21.59
C VAL A 144 -17.73 -9.31 -20.48
N LEU A 145 -18.96 -8.95 -20.86
CA LEU A 145 -19.99 -8.34 -19.98
C LEU A 145 -20.30 -9.12 -18.68
N SER A 146 -20.06 -10.43 -18.62
CA SER A 146 -20.36 -11.26 -17.44
C SER A 146 -19.28 -11.26 -16.35
N MET A 147 -18.11 -10.63 -16.59
CA MET A 147 -16.98 -10.66 -15.65
C MET A 147 -16.77 -9.35 -14.86
N ARG A 148 -17.72 -8.44 -14.90
CA ARG A 148 -17.62 -7.13 -14.22
C ARG A 148 -17.38 -7.24 -12.71
N PHE A 149 -18.05 -8.18 -12.04
CA PHE A 149 -17.84 -8.45 -10.60
C PHE A 149 -16.41 -8.95 -10.29
N LEU A 150 -15.85 -9.78 -11.17
CA LEU A 150 -14.47 -10.24 -11.07
C LEU A 150 -13.46 -9.09 -11.26
N TYR A 151 -13.79 -8.14 -12.14
CA TYR A 151 -12.96 -6.97 -12.40
C TYR A 151 -12.84 -6.07 -11.15
N ASP A 152 -13.97 -5.74 -10.51
CA ASP A 152 -13.97 -4.89 -9.30
C ASP A 152 -13.22 -5.55 -8.12
N LYS A 153 -13.38 -6.88 -7.96
CA LYS A 153 -12.66 -7.64 -6.94
C LYS A 153 -11.15 -7.72 -7.23
N LEU A 154 -10.77 -7.91 -8.49
CA LEU A 154 -9.37 -7.93 -8.92
C LEU A 154 -8.71 -6.56 -8.76
N HIS A 155 -9.44 -5.47 -9.06
CA HIS A 155 -8.93 -4.11 -8.90
C HIS A 155 -8.69 -3.76 -7.43
N ALA A 156 -9.62 -4.10 -6.55
CA ALA A 156 -9.48 -3.88 -5.12
C ALA A 156 -8.29 -4.66 -4.53
N THR A 157 -8.13 -5.92 -4.93
CA THR A 157 -7.00 -6.75 -4.51
C THR A 157 -5.67 -6.19 -5.03
N ARG A 158 -5.63 -5.69 -6.26
CA ARG A 158 -4.44 -5.07 -6.85
C ARG A 158 -4.05 -3.79 -6.14
N THR A 159 -5.01 -2.90 -5.86
CA THR A 159 -4.73 -1.67 -5.11
C THR A 159 -4.21 -1.98 -3.71
N ALA A 160 -4.70 -3.06 -3.08
CA ALA A 160 -4.19 -3.51 -1.79
C ALA A 160 -2.74 -3.98 -1.87
N ILE A 161 -2.40 -4.82 -2.85
CA ILE A 161 -1.03 -5.30 -3.07
C ILE A 161 -0.11 -4.12 -3.42
N GLU A 162 -0.53 -3.23 -4.32
CA GLU A 162 0.23 -2.03 -4.69
C GLU A 162 0.51 -1.14 -3.47
N TYR A 163 -0.49 -0.94 -2.59
CA TYR A 163 -0.30 -0.18 -1.36
C TYR A 163 0.71 -0.85 -0.42
N GLU A 164 0.62 -2.17 -0.22
CA GLU A 164 1.56 -2.92 0.61
C GLU A 164 2.98 -2.87 0.05
N GLU A 165 3.16 -3.00 -1.26
CA GLU A 165 4.47 -2.90 -1.92
C GLU A 165 5.09 -1.51 -1.73
N VAL A 166 4.32 -0.46 -2.00
CA VAL A 166 4.81 0.92 -1.87
C VAL A 166 5.12 1.25 -0.42
N TRP A 167 4.27 0.82 0.51
CA TRP A 167 4.49 0.97 1.94
C TRP A 167 5.73 0.19 2.41
N GLY A 168 5.89 -1.05 1.95
CA GLY A 168 7.07 -1.86 2.25
C GLY A 168 8.37 -1.21 1.76
N ARG A 169 8.38 -0.66 0.55
CA ARG A 169 9.52 0.10 0.00
C ARG A 169 9.83 1.35 0.83
N TYR A 170 8.79 2.10 1.21
CA TYR A 170 8.94 3.28 2.06
C TYR A 170 9.62 2.92 3.39
N GLN A 171 9.17 1.87 4.08
CA GLN A 171 9.73 1.43 5.35
C GLN A 171 11.17 0.92 5.20
N ALA A 172 11.44 0.11 4.18
CA ALA A 172 12.77 -0.43 3.93
C ALA A 172 13.76 0.66 3.54
N SER A 173 13.38 1.60 2.68
CA SER A 173 14.24 2.74 2.31
C SER A 173 14.53 3.67 3.49
N MET A 174 13.58 3.89 4.40
CA MET A 174 13.84 4.64 5.65
C MET A 174 14.89 3.96 6.51
N ARG A 175 14.82 2.64 6.68
CA ARG A 175 15.82 1.87 7.44
C ARG A 175 17.19 1.96 6.80
N VAL A 176 17.28 1.84 5.48
CA VAL A 176 18.53 1.98 4.72
C VAL A 176 19.11 3.39 4.88
N LEU A 177 18.29 4.43 4.80
CA LEU A 177 18.72 5.82 5.00
C LEU A 177 19.31 6.04 6.40
N ASP A 178 18.65 5.54 7.46
CA ASP A 178 19.17 5.59 8.84
C ASP A 178 20.52 4.86 8.97
N SER A 179 20.67 3.73 8.28
CA SER A 179 21.93 2.99 8.23
C SER A 179 23.02 3.76 7.51
N LEU A 180 22.72 4.38 6.37
CA LEU A 180 23.65 5.22 5.61
C LEU A 180 24.06 6.47 6.40
N ASP A 181 23.14 7.11 7.11
CA ASP A 181 23.43 8.24 8.00
C ASP A 181 24.40 7.86 9.11
N LYS A 182 24.22 6.69 9.71
CA LYS A 182 25.15 6.14 10.71
C LYS A 182 26.54 5.93 10.13
N ILE A 183 26.63 5.40 8.89
CA ILE A 183 27.92 5.20 8.21
C ILE A 183 28.58 6.54 7.94
N MET A 184 27.89 7.54 7.42
CA MET A 184 28.44 8.87 7.14
C MET A 184 28.98 9.54 8.41
N LYS A 185 28.26 9.45 9.54
CA LYS A 185 28.71 10.00 10.84
C LYS A 185 29.98 9.34 11.38
N HIS A 186 30.15 8.03 11.11
CA HIS A 186 31.24 7.27 11.71
C HIS A 186 32.45 7.08 10.80
N THR A 187 32.31 7.37 9.50
CA THR A 187 33.37 7.17 8.51
C THR A 187 33.43 8.37 7.55
N PRO A 188 33.99 9.52 7.96
CA PRO A 188 33.99 10.75 7.17
C PRO A 188 34.69 10.59 5.81
N GLY A 189 35.69 9.71 5.68
CA GLY A 189 36.40 9.44 4.42
C GLY A 189 35.54 8.81 3.32
N ARG A 190 34.35 8.31 3.66
CA ARG A 190 33.39 7.71 2.72
C ARG A 190 32.16 8.59 2.44
N ALA A 191 32.12 9.79 3.01
CA ALA A 191 30.94 10.64 2.94
C ALA A 191 30.51 10.95 1.49
N GLU A 192 31.44 11.04 0.55
CA GLU A 192 31.12 11.28 -0.86
C GLU A 192 30.42 10.07 -1.51
N VAL A 193 31.01 8.88 -1.37
CA VAL A 193 30.46 7.63 -1.94
C VAL A 193 29.12 7.27 -1.31
N VAL A 194 29.05 7.31 0.02
CA VAL A 194 27.81 7.01 0.75
C VAL A 194 26.75 8.05 0.47
N GLY A 195 27.15 9.32 0.32
CA GLY A 195 26.24 10.42 -0.02
C GLY A 195 25.59 10.29 -1.41
N GLU A 196 26.27 9.66 -2.38
CA GLU A 196 25.72 9.37 -3.70
C GLU A 196 24.60 8.31 -3.59
N VAL A 197 24.84 7.23 -2.86
CA VAL A 197 23.81 6.19 -2.60
C VAL A 197 22.66 6.72 -1.76
N HIS A 198 23.00 7.54 -0.74
CA HIS A 198 22.00 8.19 0.12
C HIS A 198 21.02 9.06 -0.71
N LYS A 199 21.53 9.86 -1.65
CA LYS A 199 20.68 10.67 -2.54
C LYS A 199 19.72 9.80 -3.35
N THR A 200 20.19 8.68 -3.86
CA THR A 200 19.34 7.75 -4.62
C THR A 200 18.24 7.15 -3.75
N TYR A 201 18.58 6.65 -2.57
CA TYR A 201 17.59 6.10 -1.64
C TYR A 201 16.62 7.15 -1.09
N TYR A 202 17.11 8.38 -0.86
CA TYR A 202 16.25 9.51 -0.50
C TYR A 202 15.20 9.80 -1.58
N HIS A 203 15.61 9.84 -2.83
CA HIS A 203 14.68 10.03 -3.95
C HIS A 203 13.66 8.88 -4.07
N TRP A 204 14.11 7.63 -3.86
CA TRP A 204 13.20 6.47 -3.85
C TRP A 204 12.20 6.52 -2.69
N ASN A 205 12.64 6.93 -1.52
CA ASN A 205 11.79 7.10 -0.35
C ASN A 205 10.72 8.17 -0.57
N GLU A 206 11.11 9.35 -1.08
CA GLU A 206 10.17 10.42 -1.43
C GLU A 206 9.17 9.97 -2.50
N SER A 207 9.62 9.29 -3.55
CA SER A 207 8.73 8.76 -4.58
C SER A 207 7.74 7.70 -4.04
N ALA A 208 8.17 6.85 -3.12
CA ALA A 208 7.29 5.91 -2.43
C ALA A 208 6.26 6.64 -1.57
N ARG A 209 6.68 7.69 -0.84
CA ARG A 209 5.79 8.53 -0.03
C ARG A 209 4.74 9.24 -0.89
N GLU A 210 5.17 9.91 -1.97
CA GLU A 210 4.25 10.56 -2.91
C GLU A 210 3.21 9.56 -3.48
N ARG A 211 3.64 8.31 -3.74
CA ARG A 211 2.72 7.28 -4.23
C ARG A 211 1.73 6.83 -3.16
N ILE A 212 2.15 6.70 -1.89
CA ILE A 212 1.25 6.41 -0.76
C ILE A 212 0.22 7.54 -0.63
N ASP A 213 0.67 8.79 -0.66
CA ASP A 213 -0.19 9.97 -0.56
C ASP A 213 -1.18 10.02 -1.72
N ALA A 214 -0.75 9.74 -2.95
CA ALA A 214 -1.62 9.68 -4.12
C ALA A 214 -2.68 8.55 -4.00
N ILE A 215 -2.33 7.38 -3.47
CA ILE A 215 -3.31 6.31 -3.19
C ILE A 215 -4.27 6.74 -2.08
N ALA A 216 -3.77 7.44 -1.04
CA ALA A 216 -4.60 7.93 0.06
C ALA A 216 -5.59 9.02 -0.39
N GLU A 217 -5.18 9.91 -1.29
CA GLU A 217 -6.09 10.90 -1.90
C GLU A 217 -7.15 10.24 -2.78
N GLN A 218 -6.76 9.20 -3.51
CA GLN A 218 -7.68 8.48 -4.41
C GLN A 218 -8.65 7.58 -3.64
N PHE A 219 -8.20 6.92 -2.58
CA PHE A 219 -8.96 5.91 -1.83
C PHE A 219 -8.78 6.06 -0.31
N PRO A 220 -9.16 7.20 0.31
CA PRO A 220 -8.86 7.49 1.72
C PRO A 220 -9.45 6.46 2.69
N GLU A 221 -10.67 5.98 2.46
CA GLU A 221 -11.29 4.98 3.34
C GLU A 221 -10.61 3.61 3.21
N PHE A 222 -10.16 3.27 2.01
CA PHE A 222 -9.38 2.07 1.78
C PHE A 222 -8.05 2.14 2.52
N VAL A 223 -7.30 3.24 2.36
CA VAL A 223 -6.02 3.44 3.02
C VAL A 223 -6.19 3.46 4.55
N SER A 224 -7.21 4.16 5.06
CA SER A 224 -7.54 4.15 6.50
C SER A 224 -7.81 2.74 7.02
N SER A 225 -8.59 1.94 6.29
CA SER A 225 -8.86 0.54 6.65
C SER A 225 -7.60 -0.34 6.59
N MET A 226 -6.71 -0.12 5.60
CA MET A 226 -5.44 -0.84 5.50
C MET A 226 -4.49 -0.46 6.64
N GLN A 227 -4.36 0.82 6.94
CA GLN A 227 -3.52 1.33 8.04
C GLN A 227 -4.02 0.82 9.38
N GLN A 228 -5.33 0.82 9.62
CA GLN A 228 -5.90 0.29 10.86
C GLN A 228 -5.55 -1.20 11.04
N ARG A 229 -5.76 -2.02 10.02
CA ARG A 229 -5.43 -3.47 10.07
C ARG A 229 -3.95 -3.72 10.26
N LEU A 230 -3.11 -2.95 9.57
CA LEU A 230 -1.66 -3.04 9.73
C LEU A 230 -1.25 -2.69 11.17
N SER A 231 -1.83 -1.60 11.72
CA SER A 231 -1.57 -1.18 13.10
C SER A 231 -2.03 -2.22 14.12
N GLU A 232 -3.20 -2.83 13.94
CA GLU A 232 -3.69 -3.92 14.80
C GLU A 232 -2.73 -5.11 14.78
N ARG A 233 -2.24 -5.53 13.61
CA ARG A 233 -1.23 -6.60 13.50
C ARG A 233 0.09 -6.21 14.18
N MET A 234 0.55 -5.00 13.97
CA MET A 234 1.79 -4.51 14.63
C MET A 234 1.68 -4.54 16.14
N LEU A 235 0.53 -4.16 16.71
CA LEU A 235 0.28 -4.21 18.16
C LEU A 235 0.33 -5.64 18.69
N ILE A 236 -0.36 -6.58 18.03
CA ILE A 236 -0.35 -8.00 18.43
C ILE A 236 1.08 -8.57 18.37
N HIS A 237 1.86 -8.20 17.35
CA HIS A 237 3.26 -8.63 17.29
C HIS A 237 4.12 -8.02 18.39
N ALA A 238 3.93 -6.78 18.76
CA ALA A 238 4.63 -6.16 19.88
C ALA A 238 4.28 -6.84 21.21
N GLU A 239 3.01 -7.20 21.42
CA GLU A 239 2.57 -7.98 22.58
C GLU A 239 3.24 -9.35 22.59
N ARG A 240 3.29 -10.05 21.46
CA ARG A 240 3.96 -11.32 21.30
C ARG A 240 5.44 -11.25 21.66
N GLU A 241 6.18 -10.28 21.11
CA GLU A 241 7.60 -10.07 21.39
C GLU A 241 7.84 -9.84 22.91
N ALA A 242 6.97 -9.06 23.56
CA ALA A 242 7.04 -8.81 24.99
C ALA A 242 6.80 -10.08 25.83
N ILE A 243 5.87 -10.95 25.43
CA ILE A 243 5.62 -12.23 26.11
C ILE A 243 6.80 -13.18 25.93
N GLU A 244 7.35 -13.30 24.72
CA GLU A 244 8.54 -14.11 24.42
C GLU A 244 9.78 -13.61 25.17
N GLU A 245 9.91 -12.30 25.38
CA GLU A 245 10.98 -11.72 26.18
C GLU A 245 10.81 -12.02 27.68
N ASN A 246 9.61 -11.91 28.21
CA ASN A 246 9.30 -12.24 29.60
C ASN A 246 9.55 -13.74 29.90
N GLU A 247 9.23 -14.63 28.97
CA GLU A 247 9.56 -16.05 29.06
C GLU A 247 11.08 -16.27 29.09
N ARG A 248 11.82 -15.68 28.14
CA ARG A 248 13.29 -15.76 28.08
C ARG A 248 13.98 -15.26 29.34
N ASN A 249 13.42 -14.22 29.95
CA ASN A 249 13.93 -13.63 31.19
C ASN A 249 13.50 -14.41 32.44
N GLY A 250 12.69 -15.48 32.30
CA GLY A 250 12.22 -16.28 33.40
C GLY A 250 11.16 -15.63 34.29
N THR A 251 10.61 -14.49 33.87
CA THR A 251 9.53 -13.78 34.56
C THR A 251 8.16 -14.40 34.30
N LEU A 252 8.05 -15.16 33.23
CA LEU A 252 6.84 -15.89 32.83
C LEU A 252 7.17 -17.38 32.61
N SER A 253 6.33 -18.28 33.16
CA SER A 253 6.51 -19.70 32.90
C SER A 253 6.13 -20.11 31.49
N HIS A 254 6.78 -21.10 30.89
CA HIS A 254 6.54 -21.56 29.53
C HIS A 254 5.07 -21.87 29.26
N SER A 255 4.37 -22.57 30.15
CA SER A 255 2.96 -22.95 29.95
C SER A 255 2.02 -21.76 29.94
N VAL A 256 2.31 -20.70 30.69
CA VAL A 256 1.52 -19.44 30.67
C VAL A 256 1.83 -18.65 29.42
N ALA A 257 3.10 -18.57 29.02
CA ALA A 257 3.51 -17.92 27.78
C ALA A 257 2.83 -18.57 26.56
N GLU A 258 2.88 -19.91 26.47
CA GLU A 258 2.25 -20.69 25.40
C GLU A 258 0.74 -20.39 25.28
N THR A 259 0.01 -20.40 26.40
CA THR A 259 -1.43 -20.09 26.40
C THR A 259 -1.74 -18.68 25.87
N ILE A 260 -0.91 -17.69 26.23
CA ILE A 260 -1.09 -16.31 25.75
C ILE A 260 -0.73 -16.22 24.27
N LEU A 261 0.35 -16.84 23.83
CA LEU A 261 0.81 -16.85 22.44
C LEU A 261 -0.19 -17.53 21.50
N GLU A 262 -0.82 -18.63 21.93
CA GLU A 262 -1.90 -19.28 21.17
C GLU A 262 -3.09 -18.35 20.96
N ARG A 263 -3.53 -17.63 22.02
CA ARG A 263 -4.61 -16.64 21.90
C ARG A 263 -4.27 -15.52 20.91
N LEU A 264 -3.05 -14.98 20.99
CA LEU A 264 -2.59 -13.94 20.05
C LEU A 264 -2.53 -14.45 18.61
N ALA A 265 -2.14 -15.73 18.41
CA ALA A 265 -2.14 -16.36 17.09
C ALA A 265 -3.57 -16.50 16.51
N GLU A 266 -4.56 -16.83 17.35
CA GLU A 266 -5.97 -16.86 16.95
C GLU A 266 -6.49 -15.48 16.57
N GLU A 267 -6.12 -14.42 17.31
CA GLU A 267 -6.50 -13.04 16.98
C GLU A 267 -5.94 -12.60 15.62
N VAL A 268 -4.68 -12.92 15.31
CA VAL A 268 -4.08 -12.67 13.98
C VAL A 268 -4.82 -13.41 12.89
N HIS A 269 -5.18 -14.70 13.14
CA HIS A 269 -5.93 -15.50 12.17
C HIS A 269 -7.32 -14.92 11.87
N LEU A 270 -8.01 -14.41 12.90
CA LEU A 270 -9.31 -13.74 12.74
C LEU A 270 -9.19 -12.44 11.94
N LEU A 271 -8.11 -11.67 12.10
CA LEU A 271 -7.83 -10.49 11.29
C LEU A 271 -7.62 -10.84 9.81
N ARG A 272 -6.92 -11.95 9.50
CA ARG A 272 -6.74 -12.46 8.13
C ARG A 272 -8.08 -12.82 7.47
N GLY A 273 -8.97 -13.49 8.19
CA GLY A 273 -10.28 -13.89 7.66
C GLY A 273 -11.18 -12.71 7.27
N ARG A 274 -10.92 -11.52 7.81
CA ARG A 274 -11.61 -10.27 7.46
C ARG A 274 -11.05 -9.59 6.19
N GLU A 275 -9.90 -10.02 5.69
CA GLU A 275 -9.17 -9.38 4.59
C GLU A 275 -9.90 -9.40 3.24
N THR A 276 -10.70 -10.41 2.96
CA THR A 276 -11.37 -10.58 1.66
C THR A 276 -12.75 -9.91 1.55
N SER A 277 -13.30 -9.40 2.64
CA SER A 277 -14.72 -9.05 2.70
C SER A 277 -15.04 -7.55 2.74
N LYS A 278 -14.13 -6.64 3.11
CA LYS A 278 -14.52 -5.26 3.45
C LYS A 278 -13.57 -4.17 2.97
N LEU A 279 -13.61 -3.87 1.69
CA LEU A 279 -13.53 -2.48 1.21
C LEU A 279 -14.90 -1.82 1.46
N LYS A 280 -15.47 -1.98 2.64
CA LYS A 280 -16.76 -1.38 2.98
C LYS A 280 -16.48 -0.07 3.70
N VAL A 281 -16.59 0.99 2.94
CA VAL A 281 -16.97 2.30 3.46
C VAL A 281 -18.28 2.12 4.23
N ASP A 282 -18.42 2.73 5.42
CA ASP A 282 -19.66 2.64 6.17
C ASP A 282 -20.81 3.19 5.32
N PRO A 283 -21.76 2.34 4.89
CA PRO A 283 -22.84 2.77 4.03
C PRO A 283 -23.71 3.85 4.66
N TYR A 284 -23.78 3.88 5.99
CA TYR A 284 -24.63 4.82 6.73
C TYR A 284 -24.18 6.27 6.57
N GLU A 285 -22.91 6.56 6.77
CA GLU A 285 -22.40 7.93 6.64
C GLU A 285 -22.53 8.47 5.22
N LEU A 286 -22.41 7.60 4.24
CA LEU A 286 -22.31 7.98 2.86
C LEU A 286 -23.67 8.14 2.19
N LEU A 287 -24.62 7.26 2.51
CA LEU A 287 -25.98 7.35 1.98
C LEU A 287 -26.79 8.47 2.61
N ASN A 288 -26.46 8.89 3.84
CA ASN A 288 -27.05 10.08 4.43
C ASN A 288 -26.79 11.39 3.63
N LYS A 289 -25.78 11.38 2.74
CA LYS A 289 -25.52 12.48 1.80
C LYS A 289 -26.54 12.51 0.66
N VAL A 290 -27.17 11.38 0.34
CA VAL A 290 -28.18 11.27 -0.73
C VAL A 290 -29.52 11.79 -0.22
N HIS A 291 -30.05 12.82 -0.86
CA HIS A 291 -31.16 13.63 -0.38
C HIS A 291 -32.40 12.83 0.03
N PHE A 292 -32.79 11.79 -0.71
CA PHE A 292 -34.00 11.04 -0.44
C PHE A 292 -33.89 9.97 0.65
N PHE A 293 -32.65 9.63 1.08
CA PHE A 293 -32.45 8.74 2.23
C PHE A 293 -32.48 9.45 3.58
N ARG A 294 -32.39 10.79 3.62
CA ARG A 294 -32.38 11.57 4.87
C ARG A 294 -33.60 11.39 5.74
N ASN A 295 -34.75 11.11 5.13
CA ASN A 295 -36.04 10.98 5.80
C ASN A 295 -36.48 9.52 6.01
N VAL A 296 -35.63 8.55 5.72
CA VAL A 296 -35.94 7.12 5.90
C VAL A 296 -35.67 6.73 7.36
N HIS A 297 -36.61 5.98 7.93
CA HIS A 297 -36.47 5.49 9.31
C HIS A 297 -35.27 4.57 9.45
N LYS A 298 -34.56 4.60 10.60
CA LYS A 298 -33.30 3.86 10.79
C LYS A 298 -33.40 2.37 10.48
N ASP A 299 -34.50 1.72 10.83
CA ASP A 299 -34.69 0.28 10.62
C ASP A 299 -34.86 -0.07 9.13
N ASP A 300 -35.53 0.80 8.38
CA ASP A 300 -35.69 0.62 6.93
C ASP A 300 -34.42 0.98 6.17
N PHE A 301 -33.70 1.96 6.67
CA PHE A 301 -32.40 2.34 6.15
C PHE A 301 -31.37 1.18 6.25
N ALA A 302 -31.37 0.43 7.37
CA ALA A 302 -30.54 -0.77 7.52
C ALA A 302 -30.83 -1.82 6.43
N LYS A 303 -32.12 -2.07 6.15
CA LYS A 303 -32.54 -3.02 5.11
C LYS A 303 -32.15 -2.56 3.70
N ILE A 304 -32.13 -1.25 3.45
CA ILE A 304 -31.68 -0.66 2.19
C ILE A 304 -30.18 -0.89 2.03
N VAL A 305 -29.41 -0.58 3.07
CA VAL A 305 -27.93 -0.74 3.08
C VAL A 305 -27.51 -2.18 2.79
N GLU A 306 -28.19 -3.17 3.36
CA GLU A 306 -27.91 -4.59 3.11
C GLU A 306 -28.08 -5.01 1.64
N ARG A 307 -28.86 -4.27 0.86
CA ARG A 307 -29.16 -4.55 -0.55
C ARG A 307 -28.24 -3.80 -1.52
N LEU A 308 -27.50 -2.81 -1.03
CA LEU A 308 -26.58 -2.03 -1.84
C LEU A 308 -25.25 -2.75 -2.05
N ARG A 309 -24.75 -2.68 -3.28
CA ARG A 309 -23.46 -3.24 -3.64
C ARG A 309 -22.45 -2.12 -3.78
N SER A 310 -21.41 -2.16 -2.95
CA SER A 310 -20.30 -1.22 -3.07
C SER A 310 -19.53 -1.46 -4.37
N ARG A 311 -19.21 -0.37 -5.08
CA ARG A 311 -18.45 -0.38 -6.32
C ARG A 311 -17.43 0.75 -6.35
N THR A 312 -16.18 0.43 -6.62
CA THR A 312 -15.11 1.40 -6.82
C THR A 312 -14.75 1.45 -8.30
N VAL A 313 -14.69 2.65 -8.87
CA VAL A 313 -14.39 2.85 -10.29
C VAL A 313 -13.22 3.82 -10.41
N PRO A 314 -12.11 3.40 -11.08
CA PRO A 314 -10.98 4.27 -11.35
C PRO A 314 -11.33 5.45 -12.26
N ALA A 315 -10.56 6.54 -12.17
CA ALA A 315 -10.68 7.67 -13.08
C ALA A 315 -10.56 7.23 -14.55
N GLY A 316 -11.36 7.85 -15.42
CA GLY A 316 -11.38 7.57 -16.85
C GLY A 316 -12.24 6.37 -17.28
N ASN A 317 -12.69 5.51 -16.36
CA ASN A 317 -13.48 4.33 -16.70
C ASN A 317 -14.97 4.66 -16.85
N ALA A 318 -15.62 4.02 -17.83
CA ALA A 318 -17.06 4.09 -17.97
C ALA A 318 -17.76 3.20 -16.92
N ILE A 319 -18.78 3.75 -16.26
CA ILE A 319 -19.64 3.08 -15.29
C ILE A 319 -20.84 2.48 -16.01
N ILE A 320 -21.41 3.26 -16.92
CA ILE A 320 -22.53 2.96 -17.79
C ILE A 320 -22.14 3.41 -19.20
N CYS A 321 -22.50 2.63 -20.23
CA CYS A 321 -22.38 3.04 -21.60
C CYS A 321 -23.77 3.24 -22.24
N GLN A 322 -23.93 4.31 -23.02
CA GLN A 322 -25.13 4.58 -23.79
C GLN A 322 -25.52 3.37 -24.66
N GLY A 323 -26.81 3.03 -24.70
CA GLY A 323 -27.33 1.91 -25.47
C GLY A 323 -27.25 0.54 -24.76
N GLU A 324 -26.54 0.41 -23.64
CA GLU A 324 -26.53 -0.83 -22.84
C GLU A 324 -27.90 -1.06 -22.18
N THR A 325 -28.26 -2.31 -21.90
CA THR A 325 -29.46 -2.63 -21.12
C THR A 325 -29.25 -2.27 -19.65
N GLY A 326 -30.15 -1.45 -19.08
CA GLY A 326 -30.03 -0.93 -17.72
C GLY A 326 -30.87 -1.71 -16.70
N HIS A 327 -30.22 -2.32 -15.69
CA HIS A 327 -30.89 -3.07 -14.62
C HIS A 327 -30.54 -2.57 -13.22
N SER A 328 -29.84 -1.45 -13.11
CA SER A 328 -29.41 -0.88 -11.83
C SER A 328 -29.28 0.64 -11.92
N MET A 329 -29.32 1.31 -10.76
CA MET A 329 -28.96 2.71 -10.57
C MET A 329 -27.76 2.80 -9.62
N PHE A 330 -27.09 3.95 -9.63
CA PHE A 330 -25.88 4.18 -8.87
C PHE A 330 -25.98 5.46 -8.04
N PHE A 331 -25.50 5.39 -6.81
CA PHE A 331 -25.33 6.53 -5.91
C PHE A 331 -23.87 6.91 -5.85
N VAL A 332 -23.57 8.18 -6.06
CA VAL A 332 -22.21 8.69 -5.92
C VAL A 332 -21.93 8.96 -4.45
N VAL A 333 -21.07 8.18 -3.89
CA VAL A 333 -20.63 8.31 -2.50
C VAL A 333 -19.45 9.28 -2.42
N ARG A 334 -18.53 9.15 -3.38
CA ARG A 334 -17.38 9.99 -3.55
C ARG A 334 -16.94 10.00 -5.01
N GLY A 335 -16.25 11.08 -5.38
CA GLY A 335 -15.74 11.29 -6.72
C GLY A 335 -16.69 12.11 -7.59
N VAL A 336 -16.29 12.25 -8.84
CA VAL A 336 -16.97 13.04 -9.86
C VAL A 336 -17.24 12.16 -11.07
N VAL A 337 -18.50 12.07 -11.49
CA VAL A 337 -18.94 11.31 -12.65
C VAL A 337 -19.47 12.29 -13.70
N ARG A 338 -18.93 12.20 -14.92
CA ARG A 338 -19.44 12.92 -16.09
C ARG A 338 -20.50 12.08 -16.78
N ILE A 339 -21.61 12.73 -17.14
CA ILE A 339 -22.64 12.16 -17.99
C ILE A 339 -22.53 12.79 -19.36
N SER A 340 -22.35 12.00 -20.39
CA SER A 340 -22.25 12.44 -21.79
C SER A 340 -23.18 11.65 -22.70
N LEU A 341 -23.68 12.32 -23.74
CA LEU A 341 -24.48 11.75 -24.82
C LEU A 341 -23.62 11.73 -26.08
N THR A 342 -23.61 10.60 -26.78
CA THR A 342 -23.00 10.51 -28.11
C THR A 342 -24.12 10.53 -29.13
N ASP A 343 -24.18 11.60 -29.95
CA ASP A 343 -25.10 11.75 -31.06
C ASP A 343 -24.32 12.02 -32.34
N ALA A 344 -24.65 11.31 -33.42
CA ALA A 344 -23.99 11.41 -34.72
C ALA A 344 -22.44 11.34 -34.70
N GLY A 345 -21.85 10.75 -33.65
CA GLY A 345 -20.40 10.60 -33.48
C GLY A 345 -19.74 11.74 -32.67
N GLU A 346 -20.49 12.73 -32.26
CA GLU A 346 -20.01 13.79 -31.35
C GLU A 346 -20.44 13.48 -29.93
N GLU A 347 -19.47 13.57 -28.97
CA GLU A 347 -19.72 13.41 -27.54
C GLU A 347 -20.02 14.78 -26.93
N ARG A 348 -21.19 14.91 -26.30
CA ARG A 348 -21.62 16.14 -25.63
C ARG A 348 -21.84 15.90 -24.15
N ASP A 349 -21.24 16.73 -23.31
CA ASP A 349 -21.40 16.69 -21.87
C ASP A 349 -22.81 17.19 -21.46
N LEU A 350 -23.52 16.39 -20.68
CA LEU A 350 -24.87 16.71 -20.20
C LEU A 350 -24.86 17.19 -18.75
N ALA A 351 -24.13 16.52 -17.88
CA ALA A 351 -24.10 16.82 -16.46
C ALA A 351 -22.86 16.24 -15.77
N THR A 352 -22.59 16.79 -14.59
CA THR A 352 -21.58 16.28 -13.68
C THR A 352 -22.28 15.88 -12.38
N MET A 353 -22.03 14.63 -11.92
CA MET A 353 -22.55 14.10 -10.66
C MET A 353 -21.46 14.07 -9.63
N ILE A 354 -21.76 14.48 -8.41
CA ILE A 354 -20.86 14.53 -7.25
C ILE A 354 -21.41 13.70 -6.09
N ALA A 355 -20.68 13.64 -5.00
CA ALA A 355 -21.12 12.93 -3.80
C ALA A 355 -22.50 13.40 -3.31
N GLY A 356 -23.43 12.46 -3.14
CA GLY A 356 -24.85 12.70 -2.82
C GLY A 356 -25.79 12.64 -4.02
N ASP A 357 -25.28 12.62 -5.24
CA ASP A 357 -26.06 12.45 -6.47
C ASP A 357 -26.25 10.97 -6.81
N PHE A 358 -27.14 10.71 -7.76
CA PHE A 358 -27.43 9.39 -8.29
C PHE A 358 -27.67 9.46 -9.81
N PHE A 359 -27.47 8.34 -10.51
CA PHE A 359 -27.67 8.25 -11.96
C PHE A 359 -28.04 6.83 -12.38
N GLY A 360 -28.52 6.67 -13.61
CA GLY A 360 -28.98 5.40 -14.18
C GLY A 360 -30.39 5.01 -13.81
N GLU A 361 -31.13 5.90 -13.13
CA GLU A 361 -32.52 5.73 -12.71
C GLU A 361 -33.49 5.64 -13.89
N ILE A 362 -33.26 6.38 -14.98
CA ILE A 362 -34.15 6.42 -16.15
C ILE A 362 -34.35 5.02 -16.72
N ALA A 363 -33.27 4.32 -17.01
CA ALA A 363 -33.30 2.97 -17.55
C ALA A 363 -33.91 1.95 -16.55
N LEU A 364 -33.88 2.25 -15.26
CA LEU A 364 -34.44 1.42 -14.22
C LEU A 364 -35.97 1.64 -14.12
N LEU A 365 -36.46 2.87 -14.24
CA LEU A 365 -37.87 3.25 -14.16
C LEU A 365 -38.63 2.91 -15.46
N GLU A 366 -38.06 3.27 -16.62
CA GLU A 366 -38.71 3.19 -17.92
C GLU A 366 -38.49 1.89 -18.68
N HIS A 367 -37.73 0.94 -18.10
CA HIS A 367 -37.41 -0.34 -18.75
C HIS A 367 -36.71 -0.18 -20.12
N CYS A 368 -35.98 0.89 -20.32
CA CYS A 368 -35.26 1.22 -21.55
C CYS A 368 -33.77 0.90 -21.48
N THR A 369 -33.08 1.14 -22.57
CA THR A 369 -31.60 1.13 -22.59
C THR A 369 -31.04 2.39 -21.94
N ARG A 370 -29.75 2.37 -21.59
CA ARG A 370 -29.04 3.52 -21.02
C ARG A 370 -29.08 4.70 -21.98
N THR A 371 -29.59 5.82 -21.53
CA THR A 371 -29.76 7.02 -22.35
C THR A 371 -28.47 7.81 -22.55
N ALA A 372 -27.49 7.62 -21.67
CA ALA A 372 -26.22 8.35 -21.70
C ALA A 372 -25.07 7.46 -21.20
N THR A 373 -23.83 7.88 -21.52
CA THR A 373 -22.60 7.31 -20.97
C THR A 373 -22.21 8.04 -19.68
N CYS A 374 -21.95 7.29 -18.60
CA CYS A 374 -21.48 7.84 -17.34
C CYS A 374 -20.03 7.39 -17.11
N ARG A 375 -19.11 8.34 -17.03
CA ARG A 375 -17.66 8.11 -16.89
C ARG A 375 -17.13 8.75 -15.62
N ALA A 376 -16.34 8.00 -14.86
CA ALA A 376 -15.63 8.52 -13.70
C ALA A 376 -14.54 9.51 -14.13
N ILE A 377 -14.62 10.78 -13.69
CA ILE A 377 -13.58 11.80 -13.91
C ILE A 377 -12.48 11.68 -12.87
N THR A 378 -12.88 11.47 -11.64
CA THR A 378 -11.98 11.12 -10.52
C THR A 378 -12.25 9.67 -10.12
N PRO A 379 -11.40 9.04 -9.32
CA PRO A 379 -11.76 7.77 -8.70
C PRO A 379 -13.07 7.91 -7.92
N CYS A 380 -14.02 7.00 -8.19
CA CYS A 380 -15.35 7.06 -7.63
C CYS A 380 -15.64 5.87 -6.73
N ALA A 381 -16.22 6.14 -5.56
CA ALA A 381 -16.91 5.15 -4.76
C ALA A 381 -18.41 5.30 -4.99
N LEU A 382 -19.07 4.20 -5.36
CA LEU A 382 -20.47 4.15 -5.74
C LEU A 382 -21.19 3.07 -4.95
N TYR A 383 -22.51 3.24 -4.75
CA TYR A 383 -23.41 2.13 -4.42
C TYR A 383 -24.31 1.82 -5.60
N GLU A 384 -24.33 0.56 -5.98
CA GLU A 384 -25.23 0.02 -7.01
C GLU A 384 -26.46 -0.58 -6.36
N LEU A 385 -27.64 -0.19 -6.86
CA LEU A 385 -28.93 -0.73 -6.49
C LEU A 385 -29.56 -1.40 -7.72
N THR A 386 -29.79 -2.72 -7.63
CA THR A 386 -30.42 -3.46 -8.72
C THR A 386 -31.90 -3.15 -8.78
N ARG A 387 -32.54 -3.36 -9.95
CA ARG A 387 -34.00 -3.21 -10.14
C ARG A 387 -34.79 -4.02 -9.12
N LYS A 388 -34.43 -5.30 -8.94
CA LYS A 388 -35.13 -6.19 -8.00
C LYS A 388 -35.07 -5.65 -6.56
N ASP A 389 -33.94 -5.15 -6.15
CA ASP A 389 -33.76 -4.59 -4.81
C ASP A 389 -34.49 -3.24 -4.67
N PHE A 390 -34.51 -2.42 -5.74
CA PHE A 390 -35.27 -1.18 -5.79
C PHE A 390 -36.76 -1.43 -5.63
N GLU A 391 -37.33 -2.41 -6.35
CA GLU A 391 -38.77 -2.77 -6.23
C GLU A 391 -39.15 -3.17 -4.79
N ILE A 392 -38.28 -3.90 -4.09
CA ILE A 392 -38.50 -4.26 -2.68
C ILE A 392 -38.44 -3.02 -1.78
N ILE A 393 -37.54 -2.10 -2.02
CA ILE A 393 -37.38 -0.87 -1.23
C ILE A 393 -38.57 0.05 -1.40
N ILE A 394 -39.05 0.27 -2.63
CA ILE A 394 -40.19 1.15 -2.90
C ILE A 394 -41.50 0.56 -2.38
N ALA A 395 -41.65 -0.77 -2.36
CA ALA A 395 -42.81 -1.42 -1.75
C ALA A 395 -42.92 -1.15 -0.24
N ALA A 396 -41.75 -1.01 0.44
CA ALA A 396 -41.71 -0.66 1.85
C ALA A 396 -41.73 0.86 2.10
N ASN A 397 -41.26 1.67 1.16
CA ASN A 397 -41.09 3.13 1.28
C ASN A 397 -41.53 3.85 -0.02
N PRO A 398 -42.80 4.10 -0.28
CA PRO A 398 -43.28 4.72 -1.51
C PRO A 398 -42.70 6.12 -1.79
N SER A 399 -42.35 6.88 -0.75
CA SER A 399 -41.74 8.21 -0.88
C SER A 399 -40.40 8.21 -1.64
N ILE A 400 -39.68 7.08 -1.61
CA ILE A 400 -38.42 6.91 -2.36
C ILE A 400 -38.73 6.83 -3.86
N TYR A 401 -39.82 6.13 -4.24
CA TYR A 401 -40.25 6.06 -5.63
C TYR A 401 -40.55 7.45 -6.18
N ASP A 402 -41.36 8.25 -5.46
CA ASP A 402 -41.75 9.59 -5.88
C ASP A 402 -40.53 10.49 -6.08
N ALA A 403 -39.56 10.42 -5.18
CA ALA A 403 -38.32 11.21 -5.28
C ALA A 403 -37.45 10.81 -6.47
N VAL A 404 -37.29 9.50 -6.69
CA VAL A 404 -36.47 8.97 -7.82
C VAL A 404 -37.19 9.23 -9.14
N HIS A 405 -38.49 9.02 -9.20
CA HIS A 405 -39.33 9.24 -10.39
C HIS A 405 -39.34 10.73 -10.80
N LYS A 406 -39.51 11.64 -9.85
CA LYS A 406 -39.46 13.09 -10.10
C LYS A 406 -38.12 13.51 -10.68
N ALA A 407 -37.02 13.06 -10.09
CA ALA A 407 -35.66 13.37 -10.58
C ALA A 407 -35.40 12.77 -11.97
N GLY A 408 -35.83 11.53 -12.21
CA GLY A 408 -35.74 10.87 -13.52
C GLY A 408 -36.52 11.62 -14.60
N HIS A 409 -37.74 12.04 -14.32
CA HIS A 409 -38.59 12.76 -15.27
C HIS A 409 -38.03 14.18 -15.58
N GLU A 410 -37.53 14.89 -14.58
CA GLU A 410 -36.88 16.19 -14.78
C GLU A 410 -35.62 16.08 -15.66
N ARG A 411 -34.87 15.00 -15.53
CA ARG A 411 -33.65 14.74 -16.34
C ARG A 411 -34.01 14.29 -17.76
N ALA A 412 -34.98 13.40 -17.91
CA ALA A 412 -35.46 12.96 -19.23
C ALA A 412 -36.03 14.14 -20.04
N SER A 413 -36.81 15.02 -19.42
CA SER A 413 -37.36 16.21 -20.08
C SER A 413 -36.30 17.25 -20.51
N LYS A 414 -35.13 17.29 -19.83
CA LYS A 414 -33.99 18.11 -20.26
C LYS A 414 -33.29 17.51 -21.46
N LEU A 415 -33.16 16.20 -21.52
CA LEU A 415 -32.57 15.49 -22.64
C LEU A 415 -33.35 15.71 -23.93
N ASP A 416 -34.71 15.62 -23.87
CA ASP A 416 -35.58 15.85 -25.02
C ASP A 416 -35.56 17.30 -25.52
N LYS A 417 -35.45 18.29 -24.63
CA LYS A 417 -35.33 19.70 -25.01
C LYS A 417 -34.01 20.06 -25.64
N ASP A 418 -32.98 19.38 -25.23
CA ASP A 418 -31.62 19.61 -25.75
C ASP A 418 -31.35 18.85 -27.07
N SER A 419 -32.05 17.74 -27.33
CA SER A 419 -32.02 17.05 -28.63
C SER A 419 -32.84 17.73 -29.71
N SER A 420 -33.71 18.66 -29.33
CA SER A 420 -34.59 19.40 -30.27
C SER A 420 -34.09 20.81 -30.64
N LYS A 421 -32.90 21.22 -30.22
CA LYS A 421 -32.26 22.43 -30.68
C LYS A 421 -31.36 22.13 -31.91
N PRO A 422 -31.65 22.82 -33.06
CA PRO A 422 -30.93 22.64 -34.30
C PRO A 422 -29.44 23.09 -34.19
#